data_0094e54d29c7e59fac6914c03a0e3147
#
_entry.id   0094e54d29c7e59fac6914c03a0e3147
#
_cell.length_a   1.000
_cell.length_b   1.000
_cell.length_c   1.000
_cell.angle_alpha   90.00
_cell.angle_beta   90.00
_cell.angle_gamma   90.00
#
_symmetry.space_group_name_H-M   'P 1'
#
loop_
_entity.id
_entity.type
_entity.pdbx_description
1 polymer ?
#
loop_
_entity_poly.entity_id
_entity_poly.type
_entity_poly.pdbx_seq_one_letter_code
_entity_poly.pdbx_strand_id
1 'polypeptide(L)'
;MPITTLRQLLDEATEKLNTTKVPDPRYDARALLMSAYQLSPAQYLLYEHDAPEALIPRVLPDAEALSAATTLFQANVDRRRRREPLQQILGTAGFYGLDFVVTKDVLCPRADTETLVDAVLGNLMPEQITSICAAPSGAVPACAQRTDVEKPTVDASATLSTVDKCPDFLSHVDNEGASLLDVCTGSGCIAIALTKFGAFRDTTAVDISDAALAIARRNADRLLITEAVDFTLLRSDMFSALAERTEDEQMKRYDVIVSNPPYIPSAVVDELEPEVRDYEPRIALDGTADGLRFYRILAEESVQYLKPGGRIYLEIGYDQGKRVPALLEAAGFREVTVIRDFGGNDRVVAAHL
;
A
#
# COMPACT_ATOMS: atom_id res chain seq x y z
N MET A 1 -29.84 34.75 -14.25
CA MET A 1 -29.68 33.29 -14.09
C MET A 1 -29.33 33.03 -12.64
N PRO A 2 -29.80 31.99 -11.99
CA PRO A 2 -29.35 31.69 -10.64
C PRO A 2 -27.84 31.50 -10.67
N ILE A 3 -27.15 32.06 -9.69
CA ILE A 3 -25.70 31.97 -9.55
C ILE A 3 -25.38 30.52 -9.16
N THR A 4 -24.58 29.82 -9.98
CA THR A 4 -24.15 28.46 -9.67
C THR A 4 -23.11 28.49 -8.54
N THR A 5 -23.36 27.77 -7.44
CA THR A 5 -22.42 27.69 -6.32
C THR A 5 -21.47 26.49 -6.46
N LEU A 6 -20.37 26.48 -5.68
CA LEU A 6 -19.46 25.31 -5.64
C LEU A 6 -20.19 24.02 -5.24
N ARG A 7 -21.16 24.12 -4.32
CA ARG A 7 -22.00 22.99 -3.91
C ARG A 7 -22.85 22.47 -5.05
N GLN A 8 -23.43 23.34 -5.85
CA GLN A 8 -24.20 22.94 -7.03
C GLN A 8 -23.32 22.26 -8.08
N LEU A 9 -22.09 22.78 -8.31
CA LEU A 9 -21.10 22.11 -9.18
C LEU A 9 -20.75 20.72 -8.67
N LEU A 10 -20.57 20.57 -7.34
CA LEU A 10 -20.33 19.26 -6.72
C LEU A 10 -21.51 18.31 -6.93
N ASP A 11 -22.74 18.79 -6.69
CA ASP A 11 -23.96 17.96 -6.81
C ASP A 11 -24.17 17.49 -8.27
N GLU A 12 -23.99 18.39 -9.25
CA GLU A 12 -24.03 18.03 -10.68
C GLU A 12 -22.96 17.01 -11.08
N ALA A 13 -21.72 17.17 -10.59
CA ALA A 13 -20.65 16.23 -10.85
C ALA A 13 -20.93 14.87 -10.19
N THR A 14 -21.45 14.87 -8.96
CA THR A 14 -21.87 13.65 -8.26
C THR A 14 -22.91 12.88 -9.05
N GLU A 15 -23.93 13.56 -9.58
CA GLU A 15 -24.96 12.93 -10.41
C GLU A 15 -24.37 12.34 -11.69
N LYS A 16 -23.47 13.06 -12.37
CA LYS A 16 -22.77 12.56 -13.56
C LYS A 16 -21.95 11.30 -13.25
N LEU A 17 -21.24 11.25 -12.14
CA LEU A 17 -20.45 10.08 -11.74
C LEU A 17 -21.32 8.90 -11.32
N ASN A 18 -22.48 9.16 -10.67
CA ASN A 18 -23.46 8.13 -10.33
C ASN A 18 -23.96 7.36 -11.57
N THR A 19 -24.19 8.05 -12.69
CA THR A 19 -24.67 7.41 -13.93
C THR A 19 -23.71 6.35 -14.48
N THR A 20 -22.44 6.40 -14.11
CA THR A 20 -21.39 5.48 -14.55
C THR A 20 -20.93 4.50 -13.47
N LYS A 21 -21.71 4.38 -12.38
CA LYS A 21 -21.47 3.45 -11.27
C LYS A 21 -20.09 3.61 -10.62
N VAL A 22 -19.59 4.84 -10.50
CA VAL A 22 -18.42 5.13 -9.68
C VAL A 22 -18.76 4.78 -8.23
N PRO A 23 -17.88 4.05 -7.48
CA PRO A 23 -18.22 3.52 -6.14
C PRO A 23 -18.57 4.61 -5.12
N ASP A 24 -17.81 5.70 -5.07
CA ASP A 24 -18.07 6.84 -4.17
C ASP A 24 -18.11 8.17 -4.95
N PRO A 25 -19.19 8.42 -5.71
CA PRO A 25 -19.26 9.52 -6.66
C PRO A 25 -19.17 10.89 -5.99
N ARG A 26 -19.69 11.04 -4.76
CA ARG A 26 -19.65 12.33 -4.05
C ARG A 26 -18.27 12.64 -3.49
N TYR A 27 -17.58 11.65 -2.96
CA TYR A 27 -16.20 11.79 -2.52
C TYR A 27 -15.29 12.16 -3.70
N ASP A 28 -15.40 11.42 -4.80
CA ASP A 28 -14.60 11.64 -6.01
C ASP A 28 -14.86 13.03 -6.61
N ALA A 29 -16.13 13.41 -6.78
CA ALA A 29 -16.48 14.73 -7.28
C ALA A 29 -15.91 15.86 -6.41
N ARG A 30 -15.95 15.70 -5.08
CA ARG A 30 -15.40 16.70 -4.14
C ARG A 30 -13.88 16.77 -4.23
N ALA A 31 -13.19 15.64 -4.32
CA ALA A 31 -11.74 15.60 -4.47
C ALA A 31 -11.30 16.26 -5.78
N LEU A 32 -11.99 15.99 -6.89
CA LEU A 32 -11.73 16.62 -8.18
C LEU A 32 -11.99 18.12 -8.16
N LEU A 33 -13.07 18.56 -7.51
CA LEU A 33 -13.39 19.98 -7.36
C LEU A 33 -12.32 20.70 -6.54
N MET A 34 -11.99 20.17 -5.37
CA MET A 34 -10.97 20.75 -4.50
C MET A 34 -9.62 20.86 -5.19
N SER A 35 -9.22 19.82 -5.91
CA SER A 35 -7.97 19.78 -6.69
C SER A 35 -7.96 20.85 -7.79
N ALA A 36 -9.01 20.94 -8.60
CA ALA A 36 -9.07 21.86 -9.72
C ALA A 36 -9.09 23.33 -9.28
N TYR A 37 -9.83 23.66 -8.22
CA TYR A 37 -9.93 25.01 -7.68
C TYR A 37 -8.89 25.32 -6.60
N GLN A 38 -7.94 24.42 -6.34
CA GLN A 38 -6.85 24.55 -5.36
C GLN A 38 -7.36 24.83 -3.93
N LEU A 39 -8.47 24.20 -3.55
CA LEU A 39 -9.11 24.39 -2.25
C LEU A 39 -8.61 23.34 -1.25
N SER A 40 -8.22 23.81 -0.07
CA SER A 40 -8.13 22.93 1.10
C SER A 40 -9.53 22.47 1.56
N PRO A 41 -9.65 21.37 2.34
CA PRO A 41 -10.93 20.96 2.91
C PRO A 41 -11.63 22.05 3.70
N ALA A 42 -10.89 22.84 4.48
CA ALA A 42 -11.42 23.97 5.26
C ALA A 42 -11.93 25.09 4.35
N GLN A 43 -11.20 25.41 3.29
CA GLN A 43 -11.63 26.43 2.31
C GLN A 43 -12.87 25.98 1.54
N TYR A 44 -12.97 24.69 1.18
CA TYR A 44 -14.17 24.16 0.55
C TYR A 44 -15.40 24.36 1.47
N LEU A 45 -15.32 24.00 2.74
CA LEU A 45 -16.41 24.19 3.70
C LEU A 45 -16.77 25.68 3.90
N LEU A 46 -15.78 26.57 3.82
CA LEU A 46 -16.00 28.00 3.97
C LEU A 46 -16.72 28.61 2.76
N TYR A 47 -16.44 28.11 1.54
CA TYR A 47 -16.91 28.71 0.28
C TYR A 47 -17.92 27.86 -0.46
N GLU A 48 -18.37 26.70 0.05
CA GLU A 48 -19.24 25.77 -0.69
C GLU A 48 -20.55 26.40 -1.18
N HIS A 49 -21.02 27.45 -0.51
CA HIS A 49 -22.23 28.18 -0.87
C HIS A 49 -21.96 29.42 -1.74
N ASP A 50 -20.70 29.74 -1.98
CA ASP A 50 -20.31 30.87 -2.81
C ASP A 50 -20.26 30.44 -4.30
N ALA A 51 -20.39 31.43 -5.19
CA ALA A 51 -20.11 31.24 -6.60
C ALA A 51 -18.58 31.11 -6.82
N PRO A 52 -18.12 30.37 -7.85
CA PRO A 52 -16.69 30.23 -8.14
C PRO A 52 -15.95 31.56 -8.29
N GLU A 53 -16.60 32.60 -8.78
CA GLU A 53 -16.05 33.95 -8.91
C GLU A 53 -15.64 34.56 -7.57
N ALA A 54 -16.28 34.15 -6.47
CA ALA A 54 -15.94 34.63 -5.13
C ALA A 54 -14.58 34.11 -4.64
N LEU A 55 -13.99 33.10 -5.33
CA LEU A 55 -12.64 32.63 -5.04
C LEU A 55 -11.56 33.61 -5.49
N ILE A 56 -11.90 34.62 -6.29
CA ILE A 56 -10.98 35.69 -6.73
C ILE A 56 -11.05 36.87 -5.75
N PRO A 57 -9.94 37.40 -5.23
CA PRO A 57 -8.56 36.87 -5.24
C PRO A 57 -8.22 36.01 -4.01
N ARG A 58 -9.22 35.43 -3.36
CA ARG A 58 -9.07 34.72 -2.06
C ARG A 58 -8.26 33.44 -2.15
N VAL A 59 -8.39 32.74 -3.31
CA VAL A 59 -7.73 31.46 -3.59
C VAL A 59 -7.07 31.51 -4.98
N LEU A 60 -7.82 31.96 -5.98
CA LEU A 60 -7.37 32.07 -7.37
C LEU A 60 -6.95 33.50 -7.67
N PRO A 61 -5.87 33.76 -8.41
CA PRO A 61 -5.35 35.12 -8.61
C PRO A 61 -6.27 35.99 -9.48
N ASP A 62 -6.91 35.42 -10.50
CA ASP A 62 -7.67 36.14 -11.51
C ASP A 62 -8.74 35.28 -12.23
N ALA A 63 -9.44 35.89 -13.16
CA ALA A 63 -10.49 35.24 -13.95
C ALA A 63 -9.95 34.18 -14.93
N GLU A 64 -8.71 34.30 -15.38
CA GLU A 64 -8.07 33.30 -16.23
C GLU A 64 -7.80 32.01 -15.46
N ALA A 65 -7.26 32.13 -14.24
CA ALA A 65 -7.08 31.00 -13.33
C ALA A 65 -8.42 30.33 -12.97
N LEU A 66 -9.49 31.10 -12.76
CA LEU A 66 -10.83 30.56 -12.54
C LEU A 66 -11.34 29.79 -13.75
N SER A 67 -11.18 30.33 -14.96
CA SER A 67 -11.58 29.64 -16.20
C SER A 67 -10.82 28.34 -16.40
N ALA A 68 -9.49 28.35 -16.14
CA ALA A 68 -8.65 27.16 -16.19
C ALA A 68 -9.09 26.09 -15.17
N ALA A 69 -9.37 26.49 -13.92
CA ALA A 69 -9.86 25.62 -12.86
C ALA A 69 -11.20 24.97 -13.23
N THR A 70 -12.13 25.74 -13.78
CA THR A 70 -13.43 25.25 -14.21
C THR A 70 -13.29 24.23 -15.35
N THR A 71 -12.44 24.53 -16.33
CA THR A 71 -12.16 23.64 -17.47
C THR A 71 -11.51 22.34 -16.98
N LEU A 72 -10.53 22.44 -16.08
CA LEU A 72 -9.85 21.30 -15.49
C LEU A 72 -10.82 20.41 -14.68
N PHE A 73 -11.71 21.02 -13.88
CA PHE A 73 -12.71 20.28 -13.13
C PHE A 73 -13.61 19.46 -14.05
N GLN A 74 -14.17 20.09 -15.09
CA GLN A 74 -15.02 19.41 -16.05
C GLN A 74 -14.29 18.26 -16.77
N ALA A 75 -13.06 18.50 -17.22
CA ALA A 75 -12.23 17.48 -17.86
C ALA A 75 -11.96 16.29 -16.93
N ASN A 76 -11.65 16.57 -15.65
CA ASN A 76 -11.39 15.55 -14.66
C ASN A 76 -12.65 14.73 -14.31
N VAL A 77 -13.82 15.37 -14.21
CA VAL A 77 -15.11 14.67 -14.05
C VAL A 77 -15.36 13.75 -15.24
N ASP A 78 -15.08 14.19 -16.48
CA ASP A 78 -15.24 13.35 -17.67
C ASP A 78 -14.24 12.19 -17.73
N ARG A 79 -13.02 12.36 -17.25
CA ARG A 79 -12.05 11.26 -17.06
C ARG A 79 -12.60 10.24 -16.07
N ARG A 80 -13.07 10.69 -14.89
CA ARG A 80 -13.62 9.82 -13.86
C ARG A 80 -14.89 9.08 -14.31
N ARG A 81 -15.73 9.71 -15.11
CA ARG A 81 -16.88 9.06 -15.76
C ARG A 81 -16.48 7.89 -16.68
N ARG A 82 -15.30 7.95 -17.27
CA ARG A 82 -14.71 6.81 -18.03
C ARG A 82 -14.09 5.75 -17.13
N ARG A 83 -14.32 5.85 -15.83
CA ARG A 83 -13.79 4.93 -14.81
C ARG A 83 -12.26 5.02 -14.63
N GLU A 84 -11.61 6.10 -15.08
CA GLU A 84 -10.21 6.36 -14.75
C GLU A 84 -10.06 6.54 -13.22
N PRO A 85 -9.08 5.87 -12.54
CA PRO A 85 -8.91 5.97 -11.09
C PRO A 85 -8.73 7.41 -10.62
N LEU A 86 -9.40 7.77 -9.53
CA LEU A 86 -9.29 9.11 -8.94
C LEU A 86 -7.83 9.52 -8.71
N GLN A 87 -7.03 8.62 -8.15
CA GLN A 87 -5.62 8.87 -7.83
C GLN A 87 -4.80 9.17 -9.08
N GLN A 88 -5.04 8.48 -10.20
CA GLN A 88 -4.37 8.77 -11.46
C GLN A 88 -4.81 10.11 -12.06
N ILE A 89 -6.08 10.50 -11.88
CA ILE A 89 -6.58 11.81 -12.30
C ILE A 89 -5.91 12.92 -11.48
N LEU A 90 -5.80 12.74 -10.17
CA LEU A 90 -5.15 13.68 -9.26
C LEU A 90 -3.61 13.66 -9.37
N GLY A 91 -3.04 12.57 -9.89
CA GLY A 91 -1.60 12.35 -10.00
C GLY A 91 -0.91 11.99 -8.70
N THR A 92 -1.68 11.81 -7.61
CA THR A 92 -1.16 11.43 -6.29
C THR A 92 -2.08 10.45 -5.58
N ALA A 93 -1.49 9.61 -4.72
CA ALA A 93 -2.19 8.71 -3.81
C ALA A 93 -1.58 8.81 -2.41
N GLY A 94 -2.43 8.93 -1.39
CA GLY A 94 -2.00 8.85 0.00
C GLY A 94 -1.65 7.41 0.38
N PHE A 95 -0.55 7.22 1.10
CA PHE A 95 -0.15 5.93 1.67
C PHE A 95 0.75 6.17 2.88
N TYR A 96 0.40 5.57 3.99
CA TYR A 96 1.13 5.67 5.27
C TYR A 96 1.46 7.13 5.68
N GLY A 97 0.49 8.03 5.51
CA GLY A 97 0.64 9.46 5.82
C GLY A 97 1.52 10.26 4.84
N LEU A 98 1.94 9.65 3.73
CA LEU A 98 2.71 10.29 2.66
C LEU A 98 1.91 10.37 1.37
N ASP A 99 2.14 11.41 0.56
CA ASP A 99 1.55 11.55 -0.77
C ASP A 99 2.51 11.01 -1.83
N PHE A 100 2.15 9.93 -2.51
CA PHE A 100 2.95 9.33 -3.58
C PHE A 100 2.48 9.81 -4.95
N VAL A 101 3.41 10.14 -5.82
CA VAL A 101 3.12 10.34 -7.25
C VAL A 101 2.71 9.01 -7.85
N VAL A 102 1.60 9.01 -8.57
CA VAL A 102 1.10 7.83 -9.29
C VAL A 102 0.74 8.19 -10.72
N THR A 103 0.90 7.24 -11.62
CA THR A 103 0.51 7.31 -13.03
C THR A 103 -0.08 5.96 -13.45
N LYS A 104 -0.50 5.84 -14.69
CA LYS A 104 -0.93 4.56 -15.27
C LYS A 104 0.15 3.47 -15.30
N ASP A 105 1.40 3.83 -14.99
CA ASP A 105 2.55 2.92 -15.09
C ASP A 105 2.82 2.16 -13.80
N VAL A 106 2.07 2.46 -12.72
CA VAL A 106 2.18 1.81 -11.41
C VAL A 106 0.82 1.44 -10.86
N LEU A 107 0.78 0.39 -10.04
CA LEU A 107 -0.35 0.12 -9.16
C LEU A 107 -0.52 1.30 -8.18
N CYS A 108 -1.73 1.83 -8.05
CA CYS A 108 -2.00 2.84 -7.03
C CYS A 108 -1.84 2.22 -5.63
N PRO A 109 -1.07 2.83 -4.72
CA PRO A 109 -0.97 2.35 -3.34
C PRO A 109 -2.34 2.13 -2.70
N ARG A 110 -2.50 0.99 -2.01
CA ARG A 110 -3.77 0.59 -1.37
C ARG A 110 -3.64 0.70 0.15
N ALA A 111 -4.72 1.08 0.82
CA ALA A 111 -4.75 1.12 2.27
C ALA A 111 -4.47 -0.26 2.91
N ASP A 112 -4.93 -1.34 2.27
CA ASP A 112 -4.69 -2.72 2.74
C ASP A 112 -3.19 -3.04 2.81
N THR A 113 -2.38 -2.48 1.89
CA THR A 113 -0.91 -2.65 1.84
C THR A 113 -0.22 -1.99 3.05
N GLU A 114 -0.86 -1.02 3.73
CA GLU A 114 -0.32 -0.44 4.97
C GLU A 114 -0.16 -1.50 6.07
N THR A 115 -0.97 -2.57 6.05
CA THR A 115 -0.82 -3.73 6.93
C THR A 115 0.55 -4.38 6.81
N LEU A 116 1.15 -4.41 5.61
CA LEU A 116 2.51 -4.94 5.42
C LEU A 116 3.54 -4.04 6.09
N VAL A 117 3.40 -2.72 5.96
CA VAL A 117 4.29 -1.76 6.63
C VAL A 117 4.16 -1.88 8.14
N ASP A 118 2.93 -1.95 8.68
CA ASP A 118 2.68 -2.15 10.11
C ASP A 118 3.28 -3.46 10.62
N ALA A 119 3.19 -4.55 9.84
CA ALA A 119 3.78 -5.84 10.17
C ALA A 119 5.30 -5.76 10.34
N VAL A 120 5.98 -5.06 9.44
CA VAL A 120 7.44 -4.87 9.50
C VAL A 120 7.84 -3.96 10.65
N LEU A 121 7.08 -2.88 10.90
CA LEU A 121 7.37 -1.91 11.96
C LEU A 121 6.93 -2.36 13.36
N GLY A 122 6.23 -3.49 13.47
CA GLY A 122 5.74 -4.01 14.76
C GLY A 122 4.51 -3.28 15.32
N ASN A 123 3.74 -2.58 14.47
CA ASN A 123 2.58 -1.77 14.87
C ASN A 123 1.24 -2.54 14.85
N LEU A 124 1.28 -3.88 14.77
CA LEU A 124 0.09 -4.71 14.65
C LEU A 124 -0.71 -4.79 15.96
N MET A 125 -2.04 -4.83 15.85
CA MET A 125 -2.92 -5.19 16.95
C MET A 125 -2.94 -6.72 17.16
N PRO A 126 -3.10 -7.23 18.40
CA PRO A 126 -3.07 -8.67 18.67
C PRO A 126 -4.10 -9.49 17.88
N GLU A 127 -5.28 -8.93 17.60
CA GLU A 127 -6.34 -9.56 16.80
C GLU A 127 -6.02 -9.73 15.31
N GLN A 128 -5.03 -9.01 14.81
CA GLN A 128 -4.59 -9.12 13.41
C GLN A 128 -3.69 -10.34 13.16
N ILE A 129 -3.14 -10.94 14.21
CA ILE A 129 -2.17 -12.04 14.09
C ILE A 129 -2.90 -13.39 14.21
N THR A 130 -2.88 -14.16 13.12
CA THR A 130 -3.37 -15.54 13.12
C THR A 130 -2.18 -16.48 13.01
N SER A 131 -1.81 -17.12 14.11
CA SER A 131 -0.73 -18.11 14.12
C SER A 131 -1.21 -19.41 13.44
N ILE A 132 -0.55 -19.81 12.36
CA ILE A 132 -0.71 -21.13 11.77
C ILE A 132 0.36 -22.04 12.40
N CYS A 133 0.19 -22.38 13.68
CA CYS A 133 0.96 -23.49 14.24
C CYS A 133 0.40 -24.79 13.68
N ALA A 134 1.17 -25.51 12.90
CA ALA A 134 0.93 -26.94 12.68
C ALA A 134 1.01 -27.63 14.05
N ALA A 135 -0.11 -27.98 14.65
CA ALA A 135 -0.14 -28.75 15.86
C ALA A 135 0.48 -30.14 15.55
N PRO A 136 1.47 -30.62 16.31
CA PRO A 136 1.85 -32.02 16.25
C PRO A 136 0.59 -32.83 16.62
N SER A 137 0.27 -33.81 15.79
CA SER A 137 -0.85 -34.70 15.98
C SER A 137 -0.81 -35.35 17.37
N GLY A 138 -1.74 -35.01 18.25
CA GLY A 138 -2.01 -35.70 19.49
C GLY A 138 -1.85 -34.88 20.75
N ALA A 139 -2.77 -33.96 21.02
CA ALA A 139 -3.32 -33.64 22.35
C ALA A 139 -4.45 -32.60 22.19
N VAL A 140 -5.65 -32.97 22.52
CA VAL A 140 -6.82 -32.09 22.64
C VAL A 140 -6.75 -31.41 24.02
N PRO A 141 -6.61 -30.11 24.14
CA PRO A 141 -6.89 -29.40 25.38
C PRO A 141 -8.40 -29.12 25.43
N ALA A 142 -9.07 -29.68 26.42
CA ALA A 142 -10.43 -29.34 26.79
C ALA A 142 -10.49 -27.85 27.19
N CYS A 143 -11.10 -27.01 26.38
CA CYS A 143 -11.46 -25.66 26.78
C CYS A 143 -12.88 -25.68 27.34
N ALA A 144 -12.95 -25.39 28.63
CA ALA A 144 -14.16 -25.30 29.42
C ALA A 144 -15.05 -24.15 28.94
N GLN A 145 -16.32 -24.47 28.79
CA GLN A 145 -17.43 -23.52 28.68
C GLN A 145 -17.42 -22.55 29.88
N ARG A 146 -17.44 -21.27 29.63
CA ARG A 146 -17.93 -20.25 30.54
C ARG A 146 -18.97 -19.38 29.85
N THR A 147 -20.19 -19.64 30.14
CA THR A 147 -21.31 -18.69 30.10
C THR A 147 -21.15 -17.76 31.30
N ASP A 148 -21.07 -16.45 31.09
CA ASP A 148 -21.85 -15.42 31.80
C ASP A 148 -21.41 -14.03 31.35
N VAL A 149 -22.41 -13.26 30.91
CA VAL A 149 -22.31 -11.88 30.44
C VAL A 149 -22.41 -10.96 31.66
N GLU A 150 -21.33 -10.31 32.07
CA GLU A 150 -21.38 -9.09 32.88
C GLU A 150 -20.63 -7.94 32.18
N LYS A 151 -21.32 -6.81 32.06
CA LYS A 151 -20.77 -5.55 31.54
C LYS A 151 -19.75 -4.98 32.52
N PRO A 152 -18.51 -4.63 32.09
CA PRO A 152 -17.63 -3.84 32.94
C PRO A 152 -17.94 -2.35 32.80
N THR A 153 -18.09 -1.70 33.92
CA THR A 153 -18.04 -0.25 34.14
C THR A 153 -16.61 0.25 33.87
N VAL A 154 -16.50 1.32 33.09
CA VAL A 154 -15.22 1.93 32.70
C VAL A 154 -14.67 2.72 33.89
N ASP A 155 -13.58 2.27 34.50
CA ASP A 155 -12.78 3.04 35.44
C ASP A 155 -11.53 3.57 34.73
N ALA A 156 -11.40 4.89 34.66
CA ALA A 156 -10.42 5.62 33.84
C ALA A 156 -9.08 5.85 34.55
N SER A 157 -8.53 4.85 35.22
CA SER A 157 -7.23 4.96 35.88
C SER A 157 -6.38 3.69 35.91
N ALA A 158 -6.47 2.82 34.91
CA ALA A 158 -5.52 1.71 34.78
C ALA A 158 -4.38 2.10 33.84
N THR A 159 -3.21 2.33 34.42
CA THR A 159 -1.91 2.38 33.77
C THR A 159 -1.74 1.20 32.82
N LEU A 160 -1.43 1.48 31.56
CA LEU A 160 -1.03 0.48 30.57
C LEU A 160 0.22 -0.27 31.10
N SER A 161 0.01 -1.44 31.67
CA SER A 161 1.07 -2.38 31.99
C SER A 161 1.14 -3.44 30.88
N THR A 162 2.24 -3.44 30.17
CA THR A 162 2.83 -4.56 29.42
C THR A 162 1.85 -5.44 28.64
N VAL A 163 1.44 -4.96 27.48
CA VAL A 163 1.06 -5.85 26.36
C VAL A 163 2.35 -6.58 25.98
N ASP A 164 2.32 -7.92 25.98
CA ASP A 164 3.41 -8.73 25.43
C ASP A 164 3.63 -8.25 23.98
N LYS A 165 4.66 -7.43 23.80
CA LYS A 165 5.04 -6.93 22.48
C LYS A 165 5.40 -8.16 21.65
N CYS A 166 4.82 -8.27 20.46
CA CYS A 166 5.41 -9.08 19.41
C CYS A 166 6.92 -8.83 19.41
N PRO A 167 7.78 -9.86 19.39
CA PRO A 167 9.21 -9.68 19.61
C PRO A 167 9.72 -8.59 18.67
N ASP A 168 10.23 -7.53 19.29
CA ASP A 168 10.69 -6.32 18.65
C ASP A 168 11.91 -6.67 17.80
N PHE A 169 11.68 -7.02 16.52
CA PHE A 169 12.74 -7.44 15.60
C PHE A 169 13.77 -6.32 15.43
N LEU A 170 13.34 -5.07 15.43
CA LEU A 170 14.24 -3.92 15.30
C LEU A 170 15.06 -3.65 16.57
N SER A 171 14.73 -4.27 17.71
CA SER A 171 15.51 -4.15 18.94
C SER A 171 16.89 -4.82 18.88
N HIS A 172 17.14 -5.63 17.85
CA HIS A 172 18.40 -6.37 17.66
C HIS A 172 19.20 -5.84 16.47
N VAL A 173 18.77 -4.75 15.84
CA VAL A 173 19.50 -4.13 14.73
C VAL A 173 20.64 -3.30 15.31
N ASP A 174 21.85 -3.56 14.82
CA ASP A 174 23.07 -2.82 15.17
C ASP A 174 22.91 -1.31 14.90
N ASN A 175 23.80 -0.50 15.48
CA ASN A 175 23.83 0.96 15.27
C ASN A 175 23.99 1.39 13.80
N GLU A 176 24.28 0.45 12.89
CA GLU A 176 24.42 0.68 11.44
C GLU A 176 23.06 0.69 10.71
N GLY A 177 21.97 0.27 11.38
CA GLY A 177 20.63 0.17 10.80
C GLY A 177 20.40 -1.12 10.02
N ALA A 178 19.13 -1.46 9.77
CA ALA A 178 18.73 -2.65 9.01
C ALA A 178 18.85 -2.44 7.51
N SER A 179 19.03 -3.55 6.78
CA SER A 179 18.97 -3.60 5.32
C SER A 179 17.63 -4.18 4.83
N LEU A 180 17.04 -3.54 3.81
CA LEU A 180 15.74 -3.86 3.25
C LEU A 180 15.86 -4.19 1.76
N LEU A 181 15.17 -5.23 1.31
CA LEU A 181 14.91 -5.49 -0.11
C LEU A 181 13.39 -5.47 -0.35
N ASP A 182 12.95 -4.61 -1.25
CA ASP A 182 11.57 -4.56 -1.73
C ASP A 182 11.50 -5.11 -3.16
N VAL A 183 10.83 -6.24 -3.33
CA VAL A 183 10.68 -6.93 -4.63
C VAL A 183 9.31 -6.60 -5.21
N CYS A 184 9.25 -6.21 -6.48
CA CYS A 184 8.06 -5.66 -7.14
C CYS A 184 7.62 -4.32 -6.53
N THR A 185 8.55 -3.38 -6.42
CA THR A 185 8.37 -2.14 -5.66
C THR A 185 7.32 -1.18 -6.23
N GLY A 186 7.00 -1.25 -7.53
CA GLY A 186 6.00 -0.41 -8.19
C GLY A 186 6.30 1.09 -8.02
N SER A 187 5.43 1.80 -7.31
CA SER A 187 5.62 3.24 -7.00
C SER A 187 6.68 3.52 -5.93
N GLY A 188 7.26 2.48 -5.32
CA GLY A 188 8.19 2.59 -4.20
C GLY A 188 7.52 2.79 -2.84
N CYS A 189 6.19 2.67 -2.75
CA CYS A 189 5.46 3.08 -1.55
C CYS A 189 5.84 2.29 -0.30
N ILE A 190 6.03 0.97 -0.40
CA ILE A 190 6.44 0.11 0.72
C ILE A 190 7.88 0.45 1.12
N ALA A 191 8.83 0.39 0.18
CA ALA A 191 10.24 0.66 0.42
C ALA A 191 10.46 2.04 1.06
N ILE A 192 9.82 3.08 0.50
CA ILE A 192 9.96 4.46 0.98
C ILE A 192 9.33 4.64 2.37
N ALA A 193 8.13 4.08 2.62
CA ALA A 193 7.49 4.15 3.93
C ALA A 193 8.34 3.46 5.00
N LEU A 194 8.85 2.24 4.72
CA LEU A 194 9.72 1.50 5.64
C LEU A 194 11.05 2.22 5.89
N THR A 195 11.66 2.79 4.85
CA THR A 195 12.90 3.57 4.99
C THR A 195 12.69 4.82 5.84
N LYS A 196 11.54 5.50 5.64
CA LYS A 196 11.25 6.76 6.34
C LYS A 196 10.86 6.57 7.81
N PHE A 197 10.06 5.56 8.10
CA PHE A 197 9.48 5.35 9.43
C PHE A 197 10.16 4.24 10.24
N GLY A 198 10.94 3.39 9.58
CA GLY A 198 11.72 2.32 10.19
C GLY A 198 13.18 2.67 10.42
N ALA A 199 13.94 1.69 10.91
CA ALA A 199 15.39 1.82 11.12
C ALA A 199 16.23 1.35 9.92
N PHE A 200 15.68 1.37 8.71
CA PHE A 200 16.36 0.94 7.50
C PHE A 200 17.28 2.04 6.98
N ARG A 201 18.58 1.72 6.83
CA ARG A 201 19.61 2.65 6.32
C ARG A 201 20.13 2.25 4.95
N ASP A 202 19.93 1.00 4.57
CA ASP A 202 20.32 0.43 3.30
C ASP A 202 19.12 -0.27 2.66
N THR A 203 18.49 0.38 1.71
CA THR A 203 17.29 -0.10 1.03
C THR A 203 17.58 -0.33 -0.44
N THR A 204 17.30 -1.54 -0.91
CA THR A 204 17.27 -1.88 -2.33
C THR A 204 15.83 -2.17 -2.72
N ALA A 205 15.34 -1.53 -3.78
CA ALA A 205 14.00 -1.77 -4.30
C ALA A 205 14.08 -2.14 -5.78
N VAL A 206 13.45 -3.24 -6.16
CA VAL A 206 13.55 -3.77 -7.52
C VAL A 206 12.18 -3.87 -8.19
N ASP A 207 12.16 -3.62 -9.49
CA ASP A 207 10.99 -3.82 -10.35
C ASP A 207 11.44 -4.18 -11.77
N ILE A 208 10.62 -4.93 -12.49
CA ILE A 208 10.87 -5.27 -13.90
C ILE A 208 10.59 -4.09 -14.83
N SER A 209 9.74 -3.14 -14.41
CA SER A 209 9.27 -2.00 -15.20
C SER A 209 10.14 -0.76 -14.98
N ASP A 210 10.84 -0.32 -16.03
CA ASP A 210 11.58 0.96 -16.02
C ASP A 210 10.64 2.14 -15.73
N ALA A 211 9.40 2.09 -16.21
CA ALA A 211 8.41 3.14 -15.98
C ALA A 211 8.01 3.23 -14.50
N ALA A 212 7.82 2.07 -13.83
CA ALA A 212 7.56 2.01 -12.40
C ALA A 212 8.75 2.53 -11.60
N LEU A 213 9.98 2.13 -11.94
CA LEU A 213 11.19 2.62 -11.29
C LEU A 213 11.39 4.13 -11.46
N ALA A 214 10.99 4.72 -12.58
CA ALA A 214 11.02 6.17 -12.77
C ALA A 214 10.06 6.89 -11.79
N ILE A 215 8.88 6.32 -11.54
CA ILE A 215 7.94 6.84 -10.52
C ILE A 215 8.49 6.64 -9.11
N ALA A 216 9.01 5.44 -8.80
CA ALA A 216 9.64 5.16 -7.51
C ALA A 216 10.81 6.13 -7.23
N ARG A 217 11.65 6.42 -8.23
CA ARG A 217 12.74 7.42 -8.13
C ARG A 217 12.18 8.80 -7.77
N ARG A 218 11.17 9.26 -8.52
CA ARG A 218 10.54 10.55 -8.26
C ARG A 218 9.95 10.64 -6.85
N ASN A 219 9.38 9.55 -6.35
CA ASN A 219 8.85 9.48 -4.99
C ASN A 219 9.97 9.49 -3.95
N ALA A 220 11.03 8.69 -4.14
CA ALA A 220 12.18 8.67 -3.24
C ALA A 220 12.87 10.03 -3.15
N ASP A 221 13.18 10.66 -4.28
CA ASP A 221 13.81 11.98 -4.34
C ASP A 221 13.01 13.06 -3.60
N ARG A 222 11.67 12.92 -3.57
CA ARG A 222 10.79 13.87 -2.90
C ARG A 222 10.57 13.56 -1.42
N LEU A 223 10.45 12.28 -1.06
CA LEU A 223 10.02 11.88 0.28
C LEU A 223 11.17 11.53 1.22
N LEU A 224 12.36 11.20 0.68
CA LEU A 224 13.55 10.85 1.45
C LEU A 224 14.65 11.92 1.42
N ILE A 225 14.33 13.15 1.01
CA ILE A 225 15.31 14.23 0.80
C ILE A 225 16.14 14.60 2.04
N THR A 226 15.62 14.34 3.23
CA THR A 226 16.27 14.64 4.51
C THR A 226 16.87 13.40 5.17
N GLU A 227 16.67 12.23 4.59
CA GLU A 227 17.09 10.97 5.17
C GLU A 227 18.54 10.63 4.75
N ALA A 228 19.40 10.33 5.73
CA ALA A 228 20.77 9.84 5.49
C ALA A 228 20.71 8.32 5.28
N VAL A 229 20.22 7.88 4.11
CA VAL A 229 19.99 6.47 3.76
C VAL A 229 20.53 6.16 2.37
N ASP A 230 21.01 4.94 2.18
CA ASP A 230 21.34 4.39 0.87
C ASP A 230 20.06 3.78 0.26
N PHE A 231 19.50 4.44 -0.74
CA PHE A 231 18.28 4.00 -1.42
C PHE A 231 18.57 3.69 -2.88
N THR A 232 18.64 2.39 -3.20
CA THR A 232 18.99 1.90 -4.55
C THR A 232 17.75 1.38 -5.26
N LEU A 233 17.49 1.87 -6.47
CA LEU A 233 16.48 1.35 -7.38
C LEU A 233 17.17 0.58 -8.51
N LEU A 234 16.73 -0.66 -8.74
CA LEU A 234 17.37 -1.54 -9.72
C LEU A 234 16.30 -2.24 -10.58
N ARG A 235 16.51 -2.24 -11.90
CA ARG A 235 15.66 -3.04 -12.78
C ARG A 235 16.01 -4.51 -12.64
N SER A 236 15.02 -5.33 -12.28
CA SER A 236 15.19 -6.76 -12.08
C SER A 236 13.91 -7.52 -12.36
N ASP A 237 13.99 -8.65 -13.04
CA ASP A 237 12.92 -9.66 -12.98
C ASP A 237 13.15 -10.49 -11.72
N MET A 238 12.33 -10.22 -10.70
CA MET A 238 12.50 -10.73 -9.36
C MET A 238 13.93 -10.49 -8.84
N PHE A 239 14.73 -11.52 -8.61
CA PHE A 239 16.08 -11.45 -8.06
C PHE A 239 17.19 -11.42 -9.12
N SER A 240 16.85 -11.50 -10.43
CA SER A 240 17.84 -11.74 -11.50
C SER A 240 19.02 -10.77 -11.49
N ALA A 241 18.77 -9.46 -11.36
CA ALA A 241 19.83 -8.46 -11.33
C ALA A 241 20.66 -8.46 -10.03
N LEU A 242 20.16 -9.09 -8.97
CA LEU A 242 20.91 -9.24 -7.71
C LEU A 242 21.92 -10.39 -7.80
N ALA A 243 21.71 -11.33 -8.72
CA ALA A 243 22.60 -12.46 -8.97
C ALA A 243 23.77 -12.12 -9.92
N GLU A 244 23.66 -11.04 -10.72
CA GLU A 244 24.66 -10.64 -11.75
C GLU A 244 25.89 -9.92 -11.19
N ARG A 245 26.31 -10.21 -9.94
CA ARG A 245 27.51 -9.59 -9.36
C ARG A 245 28.78 -10.31 -9.78
N THR A 246 29.86 -9.54 -9.94
CA THR A 246 31.19 -10.05 -10.31
C THR A 246 31.73 -11.03 -9.27
N GLU A 247 32.59 -11.98 -9.69
CA GLU A 247 33.16 -13.04 -8.86
C GLU A 247 33.82 -12.54 -7.55
N ASP A 248 34.20 -11.26 -7.46
CA ASP A 248 34.84 -10.63 -6.29
C ASP A 248 33.87 -9.97 -5.30
N GLU A 249 32.58 -9.83 -5.61
CA GLU A 249 31.60 -9.20 -4.72
C GLU A 249 30.75 -10.25 -3.99
N GLN A 250 30.85 -10.29 -2.68
CA GLN A 250 29.97 -11.12 -1.86
C GLN A 250 28.50 -10.76 -2.13
N MET A 251 27.65 -11.79 -2.31
CA MET A 251 26.21 -11.62 -2.50
C MET A 251 25.62 -10.82 -1.32
N LYS A 252 24.99 -9.68 -1.62
CA LYS A 252 24.36 -8.85 -0.63
C LYS A 252 23.18 -9.60 0.00
N ARG A 253 23.12 -9.60 1.32
CA ARG A 253 22.01 -10.18 2.09
C ARG A 253 21.32 -9.10 2.91
N TYR A 254 20.04 -9.29 3.12
CA TYR A 254 19.15 -8.32 3.75
C TYR A 254 18.60 -8.86 5.07
N ASP A 255 18.31 -7.94 6.00
CA ASP A 255 17.63 -8.27 7.26
C ASP A 255 16.16 -8.54 7.02
N VAL A 256 15.57 -7.78 6.08
CA VAL A 256 14.14 -7.89 5.72
C VAL A 256 13.99 -7.91 4.20
N ILE A 257 13.14 -8.82 3.73
CA ILE A 257 12.61 -8.84 2.36
C ILE A 257 11.11 -8.58 2.44
N VAL A 258 10.62 -7.64 1.63
CA VAL A 258 9.18 -7.37 1.47
C VAL A 258 8.79 -7.51 0.02
N SER A 259 7.53 -7.84 -0.25
CA SER A 259 6.96 -7.81 -1.59
C SER A 259 5.45 -7.71 -1.57
N ASN A 260 4.91 -6.91 -2.48
CA ASN A 260 3.53 -6.99 -2.94
C ASN A 260 3.55 -7.44 -4.41
N PRO A 261 3.71 -8.74 -4.68
CA PRO A 261 3.84 -9.24 -6.05
C PRO A 261 2.48 -9.32 -6.75
N PRO A 262 2.42 -9.43 -8.08
CA PRO A 262 1.19 -9.73 -8.78
C PRO A 262 0.63 -11.09 -8.35
N TYR A 263 -0.63 -11.11 -7.86
CA TYR A 263 -1.21 -12.32 -7.27
C TYR A 263 -2.60 -12.70 -7.80
N ILE A 264 -3.16 -11.94 -8.73
CA ILE A 264 -4.50 -12.21 -9.25
C ILE A 264 -4.39 -13.26 -10.36
N PRO A 265 -5.17 -14.35 -10.31
CA PRO A 265 -5.21 -15.32 -11.42
C PRO A 265 -5.58 -14.65 -12.74
N SER A 266 -4.88 -14.99 -13.84
CA SER A 266 -5.06 -14.35 -15.16
C SER A 266 -6.52 -14.31 -15.62
N ALA A 267 -7.30 -15.36 -15.34
CA ALA A 267 -8.71 -15.43 -15.69
C ALA A 267 -9.58 -14.40 -14.92
N VAL A 268 -9.15 -14.01 -13.71
CA VAL A 268 -9.88 -13.07 -12.85
C VAL A 268 -9.54 -11.62 -13.19
N VAL A 269 -8.34 -11.36 -13.75
CA VAL A 269 -7.91 -10.00 -14.10
C VAL A 269 -8.92 -9.32 -15.05
N ASP A 270 -9.49 -10.07 -15.99
CA ASP A 270 -10.44 -9.54 -16.96
C ASP A 270 -11.84 -9.27 -16.36
N GLU A 271 -12.12 -9.75 -15.15
CA GLU A 271 -13.36 -9.56 -14.40
C GLU A 271 -13.28 -8.44 -13.37
N LEU A 272 -12.11 -7.82 -13.19
CA LEU A 272 -11.89 -6.74 -12.23
C LEU A 272 -12.70 -5.49 -12.61
N GLU A 273 -12.90 -4.64 -11.59
CA GLU A 273 -13.52 -3.33 -11.81
C GLU A 273 -12.75 -2.54 -12.88
N PRO A 274 -13.46 -1.78 -13.72
CA PRO A 274 -12.85 -1.06 -14.85
C PRO A 274 -11.67 -0.18 -14.46
N GLU A 275 -11.69 0.44 -13.26
CA GLU A 275 -10.61 1.26 -12.72
C GLU A 275 -9.28 0.49 -12.65
N VAL A 276 -9.35 -0.77 -12.28
CA VAL A 276 -8.18 -1.64 -12.12
C VAL A 276 -7.83 -2.27 -13.47
N ARG A 277 -8.80 -2.93 -14.09
CA ARG A 277 -8.62 -3.70 -15.32
C ARG A 277 -8.08 -2.88 -16.49
N ASP A 278 -8.62 -1.66 -16.70
CA ASP A 278 -8.39 -0.87 -17.91
C ASP A 278 -7.32 0.22 -17.71
N TYR A 279 -6.96 0.55 -16.47
CA TYR A 279 -6.10 1.69 -16.16
C TYR A 279 -4.84 1.34 -15.36
N GLU A 280 -4.81 0.22 -14.65
CA GLU A 280 -3.59 -0.21 -13.95
C GLU A 280 -2.79 -1.20 -14.80
N PRO A 281 -1.46 -1.24 -14.67
CA PRO A 281 -0.64 -2.11 -15.52
C PRO A 281 -0.97 -3.59 -15.26
N ARG A 282 -1.34 -4.33 -16.29
CA ARG A 282 -1.66 -5.76 -16.16
C ARG A 282 -0.52 -6.55 -15.51
N ILE A 283 0.73 -6.18 -15.78
CA ILE A 283 1.91 -6.81 -15.19
C ILE A 283 1.97 -6.68 -13.67
N ALA A 284 1.34 -5.65 -13.09
CA ALA A 284 1.25 -5.46 -11.64
C ALA A 284 0.10 -6.26 -10.99
N LEU A 285 -0.77 -6.87 -11.80
CA LEU A 285 -1.97 -7.58 -11.33
C LEU A 285 -1.87 -9.09 -11.53
N ASP A 286 -1.36 -9.51 -12.70
CA ASP A 286 -1.46 -10.87 -13.22
C ASP A 286 -0.43 -11.81 -12.58
N GLY A 287 -0.86 -12.58 -11.58
CA GLY A 287 -0.09 -13.63 -10.90
C GLY A 287 -0.04 -14.97 -11.65
N THR A 288 -0.45 -14.98 -12.94
CA THR A 288 -0.55 -16.12 -13.84
C THR A 288 -1.72 -17.09 -13.51
N ALA A 289 -1.63 -18.35 -13.96
CA ALA A 289 -2.77 -19.29 -13.97
C ALA A 289 -3.46 -19.45 -12.59
N ASP A 290 -2.68 -19.50 -11.51
CA ASP A 290 -3.20 -19.76 -10.15
C ASP A 290 -2.88 -18.65 -9.14
N GLY A 291 -2.29 -17.53 -9.61
CA GLY A 291 -1.93 -16.39 -8.78
C GLY A 291 -0.73 -16.64 -7.85
N LEU A 292 0.00 -17.75 -7.99
CA LEU A 292 1.08 -18.11 -7.06
C LEU A 292 2.48 -18.15 -7.67
N ARG A 293 2.63 -17.79 -8.93
CA ARG A 293 3.93 -17.87 -9.62
C ARG A 293 5.02 -17.12 -8.85
N PHE A 294 4.76 -15.88 -8.51
CA PHE A 294 5.75 -15.03 -7.87
C PHE A 294 6.05 -15.44 -6.43
N TYR A 295 5.06 -15.99 -5.72
CA TYR A 295 5.29 -16.54 -4.38
C TYR A 295 6.19 -17.80 -4.39
N ARG A 296 6.13 -18.62 -5.45
CA ARG A 296 7.07 -19.74 -5.59
C ARG A 296 8.51 -19.22 -5.75
N ILE A 297 8.71 -18.22 -6.61
CA ILE A 297 10.02 -17.59 -6.81
C ILE A 297 10.49 -16.94 -5.50
N LEU A 298 9.62 -16.16 -4.84
CA LEU A 298 9.93 -15.52 -3.56
C LEU A 298 10.31 -16.55 -2.50
N ALA A 299 9.59 -17.66 -2.36
CA ALA A 299 9.90 -18.70 -1.40
C ALA A 299 11.25 -19.39 -1.69
N GLU A 300 11.51 -19.72 -2.94
CA GLU A 300 12.70 -20.48 -3.34
C GLU A 300 13.97 -19.63 -3.34
N GLU A 301 13.91 -18.42 -3.90
CA GLU A 301 15.10 -17.58 -4.14
C GLU A 301 15.45 -16.66 -2.98
N SER A 302 14.48 -16.15 -2.19
CA SER A 302 14.75 -15.19 -1.12
C SER A 302 15.67 -15.74 -0.02
N VAL A 303 15.71 -17.07 0.16
CA VAL A 303 16.57 -17.78 1.14
C VAL A 303 18.05 -17.38 0.99
N GLN A 304 18.55 -17.21 -0.23
CA GLN A 304 19.95 -16.84 -0.48
C GLN A 304 20.21 -15.35 -0.23
N TYR A 305 19.17 -14.51 -0.25
CA TYR A 305 19.28 -13.05 -0.06
C TYR A 305 18.95 -12.61 1.36
N LEU A 306 18.48 -13.50 2.22
CA LEU A 306 18.28 -13.21 3.65
C LEU A 306 19.54 -13.49 4.45
N LYS A 307 19.80 -12.64 5.44
CA LYS A 307 20.76 -12.92 6.51
C LYS A 307 20.21 -14.06 7.39
N PRO A 308 21.09 -14.80 8.13
CA PRO A 308 20.60 -15.71 9.16
C PRO A 308 19.68 -14.99 10.16
N GLY A 309 18.46 -15.53 10.37
CA GLY A 309 17.42 -14.90 11.19
C GLY A 309 16.67 -13.73 10.50
N GLY A 310 16.98 -13.46 9.24
CA GLY A 310 16.26 -12.46 8.45
C GLY A 310 14.80 -12.86 8.19
N ARG A 311 13.96 -11.89 7.86
CA ARG A 311 12.51 -12.07 7.73
C ARG A 311 12.00 -11.70 6.35
N ILE A 312 10.93 -12.39 5.96
CA ILE A 312 10.17 -12.09 4.74
C ILE A 312 8.73 -11.70 5.09
N TYR A 313 8.22 -10.69 4.40
CA TYR A 313 6.83 -10.24 4.52
C TYR A 313 6.23 -10.10 3.12
N LEU A 314 5.16 -10.83 2.86
CA LEU A 314 4.52 -10.89 1.54
C LEU A 314 3.06 -10.47 1.66
N GLU A 315 2.65 -9.45 0.90
CA GLU A 315 1.22 -9.19 0.71
C GLU A 315 0.61 -10.32 -0.10
N ILE A 316 -0.61 -10.72 0.25
CA ILE A 316 -1.35 -11.82 -0.38
C ILE A 316 -2.79 -11.44 -0.72
N GLY A 317 -3.38 -12.12 -1.67
CA GLY A 317 -4.83 -12.15 -1.86
C GLY A 317 -5.52 -12.80 -0.66
N TYR A 318 -6.72 -12.33 -0.33
CA TYR A 318 -7.50 -12.76 0.85
C TYR A 318 -7.78 -14.27 0.90
N ASP A 319 -7.70 -14.97 -0.22
CA ASP A 319 -7.93 -16.42 -0.37
C ASP A 319 -6.64 -17.24 -0.41
N GLN A 320 -5.47 -16.60 -0.29
CA GLN A 320 -4.15 -17.23 -0.41
C GLN A 320 -3.49 -17.55 0.94
N GLY A 321 -4.14 -17.22 2.06
CA GLY A 321 -3.61 -17.37 3.42
C GLY A 321 -3.28 -18.80 3.87
N LYS A 322 -3.60 -19.83 3.07
CA LYS A 322 -3.16 -21.22 3.30
C LYS A 322 -2.08 -21.67 2.32
N ARG A 323 -2.12 -21.14 1.10
CA ARG A 323 -1.26 -21.62 0.00
C ARG A 323 0.13 -20.99 0.06
N VAL A 324 0.21 -19.69 0.35
CA VAL A 324 1.50 -18.99 0.44
C VAL A 324 2.31 -19.43 1.67
N PRO A 325 1.73 -19.56 2.89
CA PRO A 325 2.44 -20.17 4.02
C PRO A 325 3.06 -21.52 3.71
N ALA A 326 2.30 -22.42 3.06
CA ALA A 326 2.81 -23.75 2.71
C ALA A 326 4.02 -23.70 1.75
N LEU A 327 4.10 -22.70 0.85
CA LEU A 327 5.27 -22.49 -0.01
C LEU A 327 6.49 -22.04 0.79
N LEU A 328 6.33 -21.14 1.76
CA LEU A 328 7.42 -20.68 2.62
C LEU A 328 7.92 -21.79 3.54
N GLU A 329 7.01 -22.56 4.16
CA GLU A 329 7.37 -23.71 5.00
C GLU A 329 8.15 -24.77 4.21
N ALA A 330 7.73 -25.07 2.97
CA ALA A 330 8.41 -26.01 2.09
C ALA A 330 9.81 -25.53 1.67
N ALA A 331 10.04 -24.21 1.61
CA ALA A 331 11.34 -23.60 1.33
C ALA A 331 12.25 -23.47 2.58
N GLY A 332 11.77 -23.89 3.76
CA GLY A 332 12.56 -23.91 5.00
C GLY A 332 12.34 -22.74 5.94
N PHE A 333 11.42 -21.83 5.63
CA PHE A 333 11.02 -20.76 6.53
C PHE A 333 10.28 -21.31 7.76
N ARG A 334 10.38 -20.60 8.86
CA ARG A 334 9.82 -20.95 10.17
C ARG A 334 8.92 -19.84 10.70
N GLU A 335 8.13 -20.17 11.73
CA GLU A 335 7.19 -19.23 12.39
C GLU A 335 6.30 -18.49 11.39
N VAL A 336 5.84 -19.23 10.37
CA VAL A 336 5.01 -18.66 9.31
C VAL A 336 3.68 -18.21 9.89
N THR A 337 3.37 -16.94 9.76
CA THR A 337 2.22 -16.29 10.37
C THR A 337 1.41 -15.56 9.30
N VAL A 338 0.08 -15.67 9.36
CA VAL A 338 -0.84 -14.88 8.53
C VAL A 338 -1.35 -13.70 9.35
N ILE A 339 -1.25 -12.51 8.76
CA ILE A 339 -1.67 -11.26 9.36
C ILE A 339 -2.87 -10.74 8.58
N ARG A 340 -3.90 -10.29 9.29
CA ARG A 340 -5.12 -9.76 8.71
C ARG A 340 -5.09 -8.24 8.62
N ASP A 341 -5.75 -7.73 7.58
CA ASP A 341 -6.02 -6.30 7.46
C ASP A 341 -7.13 -5.85 8.44
N PHE A 342 -7.39 -4.55 8.51
CA PHE A 342 -8.45 -3.98 9.34
C PHE A 342 -9.86 -4.46 8.95
N GLY A 343 -10.04 -4.96 7.72
CA GLY A 343 -11.27 -5.58 7.25
C GLY A 343 -11.43 -7.04 7.70
N GLY A 344 -10.40 -7.62 8.34
CA GLY A 344 -10.37 -9.01 8.82
C GLY A 344 -10.01 -10.03 7.74
N ASN A 345 -9.58 -9.60 6.55
CA ASN A 345 -9.11 -10.48 5.48
C ASN A 345 -7.64 -10.84 5.66
N ASP A 346 -7.25 -12.06 5.31
CA ASP A 346 -5.85 -12.44 5.24
C ASP A 346 -5.13 -11.52 4.25
N ARG A 347 -4.05 -10.86 4.70
CA ARG A 347 -3.40 -9.82 3.90
C ARG A 347 -1.89 -9.95 3.81
N VAL A 348 -1.21 -10.37 4.86
CA VAL A 348 0.25 -10.49 4.86
C VAL A 348 0.64 -11.86 5.40
N VAL A 349 1.64 -12.47 4.78
CA VAL A 349 2.34 -13.63 5.33
C VAL A 349 3.72 -13.18 5.78
N ALA A 350 4.04 -13.41 7.04
CA ALA A 350 5.34 -13.15 7.63
C ALA A 350 6.02 -14.46 8.01
N ALA A 351 7.34 -14.57 7.80
CA ALA A 351 8.13 -15.73 8.18
C ALA A 351 9.59 -15.34 8.40
N HIS A 352 10.36 -16.20 9.08
CA HIS A 352 11.80 -16.02 9.20
C HIS A 352 12.58 -17.27 8.73
N LEU A 353 13.86 -17.05 8.36
CA LEU A 353 14.75 -18.10 7.88
C LEU A 353 15.49 -18.78 9.03
#